data_6c5eaa4d7eeda1d75b2159e2d3ffb291
#
_entry.id   6c5eaa4d7eeda1d75b2159e2d3ffb291
#
_cell.length_a   1.000
_cell.length_b   1.000
_cell.length_c   1.000
_cell.angle_alpha   90.00
_cell.angle_beta   90.00
_cell.angle_gamma   90.00
#
_symmetry.space_group_name_H-M   'P 1'
#
loop_
_entity.id
_entity.type
_entity.pdbx_description
1 polymer ?
#
loop_
_entity_poly.entity_id
_entity_poly.type
_entity_poly.pdbx_seq_one_letter_code
_entity_poly.pdbx_strand_id
1 'polypeptide(L)'
;FSLFMTRRVGELDYTQSEYLNPFDSTPPDSVPHAALHILDAATGKDHVMDEPMAVARLIAEKVQSGETVQDGDSRRPLRYGDFAILMRSMRAHAGDYAQALQDLHIPVVCDNATGLFENGEIQLLLSYLQVIDNPMQDIPLLAVLSSPIYGATADELAEIKLTSGHGRFYSAVFHPDNSSRPCCAALQKDLSFYKKLAVTMPVEAFIRRLIRDKSLFAYIRALGDGQQRQENVETFLSIAGRFDQNGGLGLAAFLRYVD
;
A
#
# COMPACT_ATOMS: atom_id res chain seq x y z
N PHE A 1 16.32 -25.80 -16.51
CA PHE A 1 16.96 -25.06 -15.41
C PHE A 1 18.47 -25.35 -15.35
N SER A 2 18.93 -26.59 -15.39
CA SER A 2 20.35 -26.96 -15.36
C SER A 2 21.23 -26.31 -16.44
N LEU A 3 20.65 -25.83 -17.55
CA LEU A 3 21.36 -25.11 -18.62
C LEU A 3 21.64 -23.62 -18.26
N PHE A 4 20.81 -23.02 -17.41
CA PHE A 4 20.90 -21.60 -17.06
C PHE A 4 21.33 -21.35 -15.61
N MET A 5 21.11 -22.32 -14.73
CA MET A 5 21.46 -22.25 -13.32
C MET A 5 22.82 -22.93 -13.09
N THR A 6 23.87 -22.26 -13.52
CA THR A 6 25.26 -22.65 -13.27
C THR A 6 25.98 -21.54 -12.52
N ARG A 7 27.06 -21.84 -11.80
CA ARG A 7 27.89 -20.82 -11.12
C ARG A 7 28.30 -19.67 -12.04
N ARG A 8 28.36 -19.94 -13.33
CA ARG A 8 28.84 -18.97 -14.32
C ARG A 8 27.75 -18.00 -14.80
N VAL A 9 26.47 -18.36 -14.69
CA VAL A 9 25.32 -17.58 -15.22
C VAL A 9 24.33 -17.24 -14.11
N GLY A 10 24.13 -18.13 -13.15
CA GLY A 10 23.15 -17.96 -12.07
C GLY A 10 23.75 -17.97 -10.66
N GLU A 11 25.09 -17.98 -10.55
CA GLU A 11 25.84 -18.02 -9.28
C GLU A 11 25.56 -19.25 -8.39
N LEU A 12 24.72 -20.17 -8.85
CA LEU A 12 24.31 -21.39 -8.14
C LEU A 12 24.51 -22.62 -9.04
N ASP A 13 25.03 -23.72 -8.46
CA ASP A 13 24.98 -25.02 -9.10
C ASP A 13 23.65 -25.67 -8.76
N TYR A 14 22.78 -25.83 -9.77
CA TYR A 14 21.50 -26.51 -9.62
C TYR A 14 21.71 -28.02 -9.44
N THR A 15 21.78 -28.45 -8.19
CA THR A 15 22.05 -29.84 -7.78
C THR A 15 20.77 -30.60 -7.50
N GLN A 16 20.85 -31.91 -7.35
CA GLN A 16 19.68 -32.76 -7.08
C GLN A 16 18.90 -32.35 -5.80
N SER A 17 19.59 -31.76 -4.81
CA SER A 17 18.96 -31.26 -3.58
C SER A 17 18.13 -30.00 -3.80
N GLU A 18 18.33 -29.30 -4.92
CA GLU A 18 17.67 -28.03 -5.24
C GLU A 18 16.66 -28.19 -6.39
N TYR A 19 16.48 -29.41 -6.91
CA TYR A 19 15.50 -29.68 -7.95
C TYR A 19 14.09 -29.39 -7.45
N LEU A 20 13.37 -28.59 -8.21
CA LEU A 20 11.94 -28.41 -8.02
C LEU A 20 11.24 -29.72 -8.36
N ASN A 21 10.70 -30.36 -7.34
CA ASN A 21 9.88 -31.54 -7.53
C ASN A 21 8.45 -31.14 -7.84
N PRO A 22 7.82 -31.68 -8.88
CA PRO A 22 6.41 -31.42 -9.14
C PRO A 22 5.57 -31.95 -7.98
N PHE A 23 4.58 -31.18 -7.56
CA PHE A 23 3.62 -31.60 -6.54
C PHE A 23 2.74 -32.77 -7.06
N ASP A 24 2.49 -32.77 -8.36
CA ASP A 24 1.66 -33.75 -9.04
C ASP A 24 2.53 -34.65 -9.92
N SER A 25 2.37 -35.97 -9.78
CA SER A 25 3.02 -36.98 -10.56
C SER A 25 2.17 -37.44 -11.80
N THR A 26 1.19 -36.62 -12.17
CA THR A 26 0.35 -36.89 -13.34
C THR A 26 1.22 -37.01 -14.60
N PRO A 27 1.09 -38.09 -15.41
CA PRO A 27 1.83 -38.22 -16.65
C PRO A 27 1.57 -37.02 -17.57
N PRO A 28 2.58 -36.55 -18.32
CA PRO A 28 2.39 -35.43 -19.24
C PRO A 28 1.32 -35.80 -20.28
N ASP A 29 0.21 -35.06 -20.24
CA ASP A 29 -0.78 -35.14 -21.30
C ASP A 29 -0.24 -34.42 -22.57
N SER A 30 -0.93 -34.57 -23.68
CA SER A 30 -0.53 -33.99 -24.98
C SER A 30 -0.78 -32.48 -25.07
N VAL A 31 -1.24 -31.85 -23.99
CA VAL A 31 -1.55 -30.42 -23.95
C VAL A 31 -0.34 -29.66 -23.40
N PRO A 32 0.15 -28.61 -24.07
CA PRO A 32 1.26 -27.83 -23.56
C PRO A 32 0.85 -27.09 -22.27
N HIS A 33 1.62 -27.30 -21.21
CA HIS A 33 1.40 -26.64 -19.92
C HIS A 33 1.99 -25.22 -19.85
N ALA A 34 2.66 -24.79 -20.92
CA ALA A 34 3.20 -23.44 -21.04
C ALA A 34 2.93 -22.85 -22.41
N ALA A 35 2.55 -21.58 -22.45
CA ALA A 35 2.38 -20.81 -23.68
C ALA A 35 3.19 -19.53 -23.60
N LEU A 36 3.78 -19.13 -24.74
CA LEU A 36 4.46 -17.85 -24.89
C LEU A 36 3.58 -16.94 -25.77
N HIS A 37 3.16 -15.83 -25.21
CA HIS A 37 2.44 -14.79 -25.94
C HIS A 37 3.41 -13.64 -26.26
N ILE A 38 3.51 -13.28 -27.54
CA ILE A 38 4.37 -12.20 -28.00
C ILE A 38 3.46 -11.04 -28.45
N LEU A 39 3.63 -9.89 -27.81
CA LEU A 39 2.92 -8.65 -28.16
C LEU A 39 3.84 -7.77 -29.00
N ASP A 40 3.38 -7.36 -30.19
CA ASP A 40 4.11 -6.44 -31.04
C ASP A 40 3.78 -4.97 -30.63
N ALA A 41 4.70 -4.31 -29.97
CA ALA A 41 4.59 -2.92 -29.56
C ALA A 41 4.83 -1.92 -30.71
N ALA A 42 5.21 -2.39 -31.91
CA ALA A 42 5.69 -1.53 -33.02
C ALA A 42 4.58 -1.08 -33.99
N THR A 43 3.37 -1.58 -33.90
CA THR A 43 2.30 -1.26 -34.86
C THR A 43 1.39 -0.14 -34.39
N GLY A 44 1.79 1.10 -34.70
CA GLY A 44 0.90 2.24 -34.97
C GLY A 44 0.21 2.88 -33.77
N LYS A 45 0.06 4.20 -33.87
CA LYS A 45 -0.41 5.15 -32.84
C LYS A 45 -1.83 4.94 -32.28
N ASP A 46 -2.58 3.96 -32.74
CA ASP A 46 -4.01 3.84 -32.36
C ASP A 46 -4.42 2.53 -31.69
N HIS A 47 -3.59 1.48 -31.62
CA HIS A 47 -3.92 0.22 -30.95
C HIS A 47 -2.68 -0.48 -30.37
N VAL A 48 -1.95 0.18 -29.49
CA VAL A 48 -1.01 -0.53 -28.63
C VAL A 48 -1.84 -1.32 -27.64
N MET A 49 -1.94 -2.64 -27.87
CA MET A 49 -2.50 -3.52 -26.85
C MET A 49 -1.49 -3.55 -25.71
N ASP A 50 -1.79 -2.81 -24.68
CA ASP A 50 -1.00 -2.75 -23.46
C ASP A 50 -0.93 -4.16 -22.87
N GLU A 51 0.25 -4.60 -22.42
CA GLU A 51 0.47 -5.93 -21.85
C GLU A 51 -0.55 -6.25 -20.73
N PRO A 52 -0.86 -5.35 -19.76
CA PRO A 52 -1.90 -5.55 -18.77
C PRO A 52 -3.27 -5.87 -19.36
N MET A 53 -3.69 -5.13 -20.38
CA MET A 53 -4.97 -5.35 -21.04
C MET A 53 -5.01 -6.67 -21.82
N ALA A 54 -3.89 -7.08 -22.44
CA ALA A 54 -3.79 -8.36 -23.14
C ALA A 54 -3.93 -9.53 -22.16
N VAL A 55 -3.29 -9.44 -20.98
CA VAL A 55 -3.40 -10.45 -19.92
C VAL A 55 -4.83 -10.49 -19.36
N ALA A 56 -5.45 -9.35 -19.11
CA ALA A 56 -6.83 -9.30 -18.62
C ALA A 56 -7.82 -9.96 -19.59
N ARG A 57 -7.66 -9.72 -20.91
CA ARG A 57 -8.47 -10.37 -21.96
C ARG A 57 -8.24 -11.87 -22.01
N LEU A 58 -6.99 -12.33 -21.94
CA LEU A 58 -6.65 -13.75 -21.91
C LEU A 58 -7.33 -14.48 -20.75
N ILE A 59 -7.31 -13.89 -19.57
CA ILE A 59 -7.99 -14.42 -18.37
C ILE A 59 -9.50 -14.50 -18.61
N ALA A 60 -10.11 -13.42 -19.13
CA ALA A 60 -11.53 -13.38 -19.43
C ALA A 60 -11.93 -14.49 -20.45
N GLU A 61 -11.17 -14.62 -21.51
CA GLU A 61 -11.40 -15.63 -22.55
C GLU A 61 -11.33 -17.06 -21.99
N LYS A 62 -10.32 -17.35 -21.17
CA LYS A 62 -10.16 -18.69 -20.56
C LYS A 62 -11.31 -19.04 -19.62
N VAL A 63 -11.82 -18.09 -18.84
CA VAL A 63 -13.00 -18.33 -17.99
C VAL A 63 -14.26 -18.50 -18.82
N GLN A 64 -14.43 -17.71 -19.90
CA GLN A 64 -15.60 -17.78 -20.79
C GLN A 64 -15.59 -19.03 -21.68
N SER A 65 -14.44 -19.55 -22.05
CA SER A 65 -14.32 -20.76 -22.88
C SER A 65 -14.78 -22.03 -22.17
N GLY A 66 -14.98 -21.98 -20.85
CA GLY A 66 -15.39 -23.13 -20.06
C GLY A 66 -14.24 -24.11 -19.81
N GLU A 67 -12.97 -23.69 -19.96
CA GLU A 67 -11.83 -24.50 -19.56
C GLU A 67 -11.97 -25.00 -18.12
N THR A 68 -11.43 -26.17 -17.83
CA THR A 68 -11.52 -26.80 -16.51
C THR A 68 -10.17 -26.92 -15.84
N VAL A 69 -10.14 -26.81 -14.53
CA VAL A 69 -8.98 -27.03 -13.67
C VAL A 69 -9.20 -28.26 -12.80
N GLN A 70 -8.12 -28.97 -12.49
CA GLN A 70 -8.12 -30.06 -11.51
C GLN A 70 -8.31 -29.47 -10.11
N ASP A 71 -9.25 -30.01 -9.34
CA ASP A 71 -9.54 -29.61 -7.95
C ASP A 71 -9.66 -30.89 -7.12
N GLY A 72 -8.56 -31.33 -6.52
CA GLY A 72 -8.44 -32.64 -5.91
C GLY A 72 -8.65 -33.76 -6.94
N ASP A 73 -9.59 -34.66 -6.67
CA ASP A 73 -9.93 -35.79 -7.56
C ASP A 73 -10.97 -35.45 -8.65
N SER A 74 -11.44 -34.17 -8.70
CA SER A 74 -12.47 -33.74 -9.65
C SER A 74 -12.00 -32.59 -10.55
N ARG A 75 -12.68 -32.41 -11.68
CA ARG A 75 -12.50 -31.25 -12.54
C ARG A 75 -13.67 -30.28 -12.37
N ARG A 76 -13.35 -28.98 -12.26
CA ARG A 76 -14.36 -27.92 -12.24
C ARG A 76 -14.03 -26.81 -13.25
N PRO A 77 -15.02 -26.02 -13.67
CA PRO A 77 -14.75 -24.84 -14.50
C PRO A 77 -13.80 -23.85 -13.83
N LEU A 78 -12.96 -23.21 -14.65
CA LEU A 78 -12.05 -22.14 -14.22
C LEU A 78 -12.85 -20.98 -13.62
N ARG A 79 -12.30 -20.40 -12.57
CA ARG A 79 -12.78 -19.17 -11.92
C ARG A 79 -11.69 -18.12 -11.91
N TYR A 80 -12.04 -16.86 -11.79
CA TYR A 80 -11.04 -15.77 -11.71
C TYR A 80 -10.03 -15.96 -10.57
N GLY A 81 -10.43 -16.56 -9.45
CA GLY A 81 -9.53 -16.87 -8.34
C GLY A 81 -8.50 -17.97 -8.58
N ASP A 82 -8.56 -18.67 -9.74
CA ASP A 82 -7.58 -19.70 -10.10
C ASP A 82 -6.36 -19.13 -10.83
N PHE A 83 -6.38 -17.83 -11.14
CA PHE A 83 -5.29 -17.17 -11.84
C PHE A 83 -4.40 -16.41 -10.87
N ALA A 84 -3.09 -16.48 -11.11
CA ALA A 84 -2.10 -15.68 -10.43
C ALA A 84 -1.18 -14.99 -11.45
N ILE A 85 -0.99 -13.68 -11.31
CA ILE A 85 -0.05 -12.92 -12.13
C ILE A 85 1.23 -12.73 -11.32
N LEU A 86 2.33 -13.28 -11.80
CA LEU A 86 3.64 -13.16 -11.20
C LEU A 86 4.48 -12.17 -12.00
N MET A 87 5.06 -11.18 -11.34
CA MET A 87 5.87 -10.16 -11.98
C MET A 87 7.14 -9.88 -11.17
N ARG A 88 8.18 -9.43 -11.85
CA ARG A 88 9.47 -9.13 -11.21
C ARG A 88 9.40 -7.90 -10.30
N SER A 89 8.58 -6.90 -10.64
CA SER A 89 8.42 -5.66 -9.87
C SER A 89 6.93 -5.35 -9.70
N MET A 90 6.39 -5.72 -8.56
CA MET A 90 5.01 -5.38 -8.18
C MET A 90 4.82 -3.86 -8.07
N ARG A 91 5.78 -3.14 -7.44
CA ARG A 91 5.69 -1.69 -7.20
C ARG A 91 5.52 -0.89 -8.49
N ALA A 92 6.18 -1.29 -9.58
CA ALA A 92 6.16 -0.54 -10.83
C ALA A 92 4.92 -0.80 -11.68
N HIS A 93 4.34 -2.00 -11.64
CA HIS A 93 3.39 -2.44 -12.64
C HIS A 93 2.06 -2.99 -12.10
N ALA A 94 1.96 -3.33 -10.82
CA ALA A 94 0.74 -3.94 -10.28
C ALA A 94 -0.51 -3.06 -10.46
N GLY A 95 -0.35 -1.73 -10.39
CA GLY A 95 -1.44 -0.78 -10.61
C GLY A 95 -2.05 -0.87 -12.00
N ASP A 96 -1.21 -0.97 -13.03
CA ASP A 96 -1.65 -1.05 -14.43
C ASP A 96 -2.44 -2.35 -14.70
N TYR A 97 -1.95 -3.47 -14.14
CA TYR A 97 -2.66 -4.76 -14.23
C TYR A 97 -3.97 -4.77 -13.45
N ALA A 98 -3.98 -4.18 -12.24
CA ALA A 98 -5.20 -4.06 -11.45
C ALA A 98 -6.26 -3.24 -12.18
N GLN A 99 -5.87 -2.12 -12.80
CA GLN A 99 -6.76 -1.26 -13.58
C GLN A 99 -7.32 -2.01 -14.80
N ALA A 100 -6.46 -2.68 -15.58
CA ALA A 100 -6.88 -3.45 -16.75
C ALA A 100 -7.87 -4.58 -16.40
N LEU A 101 -7.67 -5.26 -15.27
CA LEU A 101 -8.60 -6.28 -14.77
C LEU A 101 -9.94 -5.67 -14.33
N GLN A 102 -9.90 -4.54 -13.61
CA GLN A 102 -11.11 -3.82 -13.18
C GLN A 102 -11.91 -3.29 -14.37
N ASP A 103 -11.27 -2.80 -15.42
CA ASP A 103 -11.92 -2.34 -16.65
C ASP A 103 -12.74 -3.45 -17.32
N LEU A 104 -12.31 -4.70 -17.18
CA LEU A 104 -13.05 -5.89 -17.63
C LEU A 104 -13.92 -6.53 -16.53
N HIS A 105 -14.12 -5.84 -15.41
CA HIS A 105 -14.92 -6.32 -14.26
C HIS A 105 -14.42 -7.65 -13.68
N ILE A 106 -13.11 -7.92 -13.79
CA ILE A 106 -12.47 -9.09 -13.20
C ILE A 106 -12.03 -8.74 -11.78
N PRO A 107 -12.51 -9.48 -10.75
CA PRO A 107 -12.08 -9.25 -9.39
C PRO A 107 -10.58 -9.53 -9.24
N VAL A 108 -9.85 -8.59 -8.64
CA VAL A 108 -8.40 -8.68 -8.45
C VAL A 108 -8.05 -8.44 -6.99
N VAL A 109 -7.13 -9.23 -6.48
CA VAL A 109 -6.48 -9.02 -5.18
C VAL A 109 -4.99 -8.81 -5.45
N CYS A 110 -4.49 -7.63 -5.14
CA CYS A 110 -3.07 -7.35 -5.17
C CYS A 110 -2.49 -7.54 -3.78
N ASP A 111 -1.42 -8.33 -3.66
CA ASP A 111 -0.64 -8.39 -2.42
C ASP A 111 0.24 -7.13 -2.32
N ASN A 112 -0.44 -6.02 -1.97
CA ASN A 112 0.15 -4.68 -1.90
C ASN A 112 0.94 -4.44 -0.62
N ALA A 113 1.68 -5.42 -0.12
CA ALA A 113 2.60 -5.17 1.00
C ALA A 113 3.62 -4.06 0.68
N THR A 114 3.91 -3.81 -0.60
CA THR A 114 4.82 -2.75 -1.07
C THR A 114 4.12 -1.41 -1.35
N GLY A 115 2.82 -1.39 -1.62
CA GLY A 115 2.04 -0.16 -1.88
C GLY A 115 1.28 0.36 -0.66
N LEU A 116 1.32 -0.34 0.48
CA LEU A 116 0.58 0.06 1.68
C LEU A 116 0.89 1.50 2.10
N PHE A 117 2.17 1.84 2.12
CA PHE A 117 2.65 3.15 2.56
C PHE A 117 2.37 4.29 1.56
N GLU A 118 1.98 3.98 0.33
CA GLU A 118 1.61 4.96 -0.70
C GLU A 118 0.13 5.35 -0.63
N ASN A 119 -0.69 4.58 0.10
CA ASN A 119 -2.11 4.85 0.26
C ASN A 119 -2.36 6.12 1.09
N GLY A 120 -3.27 6.97 0.63
CA GLY A 120 -3.53 8.28 1.22
C GLY A 120 -3.90 8.24 2.70
N GLU A 121 -4.67 7.23 3.15
CA GLU A 121 -5.02 7.03 4.55
C GLU A 121 -3.80 6.68 5.42
N ILE A 122 -2.85 5.92 4.88
CA ILE A 122 -1.62 5.55 5.58
C ILE A 122 -0.66 6.73 5.61
N GLN A 123 -0.54 7.47 4.50
CA GLN A 123 0.25 8.70 4.44
C GLN A 123 -0.25 9.76 5.42
N LEU A 124 -1.57 9.89 5.60
CA LEU A 124 -2.16 10.78 6.59
C LEU A 124 -1.79 10.33 8.02
N LEU A 125 -1.92 9.03 8.31
CA LEU A 125 -1.52 8.47 9.60
C LEU A 125 -0.03 8.70 9.88
N LEU A 126 0.83 8.38 8.90
CA LEU A 126 2.28 8.60 9.01
C LEU A 126 2.61 10.07 9.26
N SER A 127 2.00 10.98 8.48
CA SER A 127 2.19 12.42 8.67
C SER A 127 1.80 12.85 10.08
N TYR A 128 0.70 12.31 10.63
CA TYR A 128 0.29 12.63 11.98
C TYR A 128 1.28 12.08 13.03
N LEU A 129 1.74 10.84 12.85
CA LEU A 129 2.75 10.24 13.73
C LEU A 129 4.08 11.04 13.68
N GLN A 130 4.51 11.46 12.49
CA GLN A 130 5.68 12.31 12.27
C GLN A 130 5.56 13.67 12.97
N VAL A 131 4.38 14.30 12.90
CA VAL A 131 4.11 15.58 13.58
C VAL A 131 4.10 15.42 15.09
N ILE A 132 3.61 14.29 15.62
CA ILE A 132 3.67 14.01 17.06
C ILE A 132 5.12 13.80 17.51
N ASP A 133 5.91 13.08 16.74
CA ASP A 133 7.34 12.88 17.04
C ASP A 133 8.12 14.19 16.91
N ASN A 134 8.07 14.80 15.73
CA ASN A 134 8.77 16.05 15.44
C ASN A 134 7.90 17.00 14.59
N PRO A 135 7.26 18.00 15.21
CA PRO A 135 6.38 18.93 14.51
C PRO A 135 7.14 19.97 13.65
N MET A 136 8.47 19.98 13.65
CA MET A 136 9.28 20.91 12.85
C MET A 136 9.38 20.51 11.39
N GLN A 137 8.70 19.46 10.95
CA GLN A 137 8.64 18.99 9.57
C GLN A 137 7.45 19.67 8.88
N ASP A 138 7.73 20.62 7.99
CA ASP A 138 6.68 21.46 7.38
C ASP A 138 5.71 20.64 6.50
N ILE A 139 6.17 19.63 5.73
CA ILE A 139 5.32 18.84 4.85
C ILE A 139 4.31 18.00 5.65
N PRO A 140 4.70 17.15 6.62
CA PRO A 140 3.74 16.44 7.44
C PRO A 140 2.80 17.37 8.21
N LEU A 141 3.30 18.49 8.70
CA LEU A 141 2.52 19.48 9.45
C LEU A 141 1.41 20.09 8.58
N LEU A 142 1.73 20.48 7.35
CA LEU A 142 0.76 20.95 6.36
C LEU A 142 -0.27 19.87 6.02
N ALA A 143 0.17 18.63 5.75
CA ALA A 143 -0.71 17.53 5.45
C ALA A 143 -1.72 17.25 6.58
N VAL A 144 -1.27 17.30 7.82
CA VAL A 144 -2.13 17.11 9.00
C VAL A 144 -3.13 18.26 9.16
N LEU A 145 -2.70 19.51 9.05
CA LEU A 145 -3.59 20.67 9.19
C LEU A 145 -4.63 20.76 8.07
N SER A 146 -4.27 20.43 6.82
CA SER A 146 -5.21 20.42 5.69
C SER A 146 -6.14 19.20 5.71
N SER A 147 -5.84 18.19 6.54
CA SER A 147 -6.67 17.00 6.65
C SER A 147 -8.04 17.31 7.26
N PRO A 148 -9.04 16.44 7.07
CA PRO A 148 -10.35 16.58 7.70
C PRO A 148 -10.32 16.57 9.24
N ILE A 149 -9.19 16.19 9.85
CA ILE A 149 -9.02 16.22 11.30
C ILE A 149 -9.02 17.66 11.84
N TYR A 150 -8.37 18.58 11.11
CA TYR A 150 -8.25 19.99 11.49
C TYR A 150 -8.94 20.93 10.50
N GLY A 151 -9.14 20.52 9.26
CA GLY A 151 -9.97 21.19 8.26
C GLY A 151 -9.47 22.56 7.82
N ALA A 152 -8.16 22.84 7.96
CA ALA A 152 -7.61 24.11 7.52
C ALA A 152 -7.63 24.22 5.99
N THR A 153 -8.18 25.31 5.47
CA THR A 153 -8.19 25.61 4.04
C THR A 153 -6.82 26.09 3.55
N ALA A 154 -6.59 26.06 2.23
CA ALA A 154 -5.35 26.57 1.65
C ALA A 154 -5.12 28.05 1.97
N ASP A 155 -6.19 28.84 1.98
CA ASP A 155 -6.11 30.28 2.30
C ASP A 155 -5.74 30.50 3.76
N GLU A 156 -6.35 29.73 4.68
CA GLU A 156 -5.99 29.78 6.10
C GLU A 156 -4.54 29.38 6.35
N LEU A 157 -4.05 28.33 5.66
CA LEU A 157 -2.65 27.91 5.76
C LEU A 157 -1.69 28.99 5.22
N ALA A 158 -2.06 29.69 4.14
CA ALA A 158 -1.30 30.80 3.61
C ALA A 158 -1.26 31.99 4.60
N GLU A 159 -2.40 32.35 5.18
CA GLU A 159 -2.47 33.40 6.22
C GLU A 159 -1.64 33.05 7.45
N ILE A 160 -1.71 31.79 7.93
CA ILE A 160 -0.87 31.30 9.03
C ILE A 160 0.61 31.49 8.67
N LYS A 161 1.01 31.12 7.46
CA LYS A 161 2.40 31.24 7.00
C LYS A 161 2.90 32.66 6.99
N LEU A 162 2.07 33.63 6.61
CA LEU A 162 2.45 35.04 6.53
C LEU A 162 2.85 35.62 7.91
N THR A 163 2.36 35.10 9.04
CA THR A 163 2.72 35.59 10.37
C THR A 163 4.16 35.28 10.75
N SER A 164 4.79 34.26 10.19
CA SER A 164 6.20 33.91 10.48
C SER A 164 7.20 34.46 9.47
N GLY A 165 6.76 35.13 8.41
CA GLY A 165 7.61 35.62 7.34
C GLY A 165 8.43 34.51 6.70
N HIS A 166 9.76 34.61 6.74
CA HIS A 166 10.67 33.61 6.19
C HIS A 166 10.95 32.41 7.12
N GLY A 167 10.34 32.35 8.31
CA GLY A 167 10.50 31.25 9.25
C GLY A 167 9.88 29.93 8.76
N ARG A 168 10.13 28.85 9.52
CA ARG A 168 9.49 27.55 9.28
C ARG A 168 7.99 27.64 9.54
N PHE A 169 7.19 26.79 8.89
CA PHE A 169 5.74 26.78 9.08
C PHE A 169 5.36 26.42 10.53
N TYR A 170 6.14 25.56 11.19
CA TYR A 170 6.00 25.30 12.62
C TYR A 170 5.98 26.59 13.46
N SER A 171 6.90 27.52 13.19
CA SER A 171 6.95 28.80 13.94
C SER A 171 5.70 29.62 13.74
N ALA A 172 5.08 29.57 12.57
CA ALA A 172 3.81 30.23 12.30
C ALA A 172 2.65 29.60 13.07
N VAL A 173 2.54 28.27 13.07
CA VAL A 173 1.48 27.55 13.77
C VAL A 173 1.49 27.81 15.27
N PHE A 174 2.70 27.99 15.86
CA PHE A 174 2.87 28.27 17.29
C PHE A 174 3.02 29.76 17.60
N HIS A 175 2.83 30.64 16.60
CA HIS A 175 2.86 32.09 16.84
C HIS A 175 1.65 32.51 17.66
N PRO A 176 1.81 33.46 18.63
CA PRO A 176 0.70 33.95 19.48
C PRO A 176 -0.52 34.42 18.68
N ASP A 177 -0.30 35.09 17.54
CA ASP A 177 -1.38 35.61 16.68
C ASP A 177 -2.25 34.50 16.07
N ASN A 178 -1.71 33.30 15.93
CA ASN A 178 -2.41 32.13 15.39
C ASN A 178 -2.97 31.21 16.47
N SER A 179 -2.67 31.48 17.74
CA SER A 179 -3.12 30.63 18.86
C SER A 179 -4.65 30.58 19.03
N SER A 180 -5.36 31.60 18.55
CA SER A 180 -6.83 31.68 18.55
C SER A 180 -7.48 30.98 17.33
N ARG A 181 -6.71 30.63 16.32
CA ARG A 181 -7.23 29.89 15.13
C ARG A 181 -7.61 28.49 15.55
N PRO A 182 -8.84 28.01 15.23
CA PRO A 182 -9.33 26.70 15.70
C PRO A 182 -8.38 25.53 15.34
N CYS A 183 -7.85 25.49 14.11
CA CYS A 183 -6.96 24.43 13.65
C CYS A 183 -5.61 24.44 14.41
N CYS A 184 -5.01 25.62 14.65
CA CYS A 184 -3.76 25.74 15.40
C CYS A 184 -3.95 25.39 16.87
N ALA A 185 -4.99 25.93 17.52
CA ALA A 185 -5.31 25.63 18.90
C ALA A 185 -5.57 24.15 19.16
N ALA A 186 -6.36 23.52 18.28
CA ALA A 186 -6.65 22.09 18.35
C ALA A 186 -5.38 21.25 18.20
N LEU A 187 -4.53 21.55 17.19
CA LEU A 187 -3.27 20.84 16.98
C LEU A 187 -2.32 21.00 18.17
N GLN A 188 -2.16 22.21 18.72
CA GLN A 188 -1.28 22.46 19.88
C GLN A 188 -1.72 21.64 21.09
N LYS A 189 -3.03 21.61 21.37
CA LYS A 189 -3.62 20.78 22.42
C LYS A 189 -3.34 19.30 22.20
N ASP A 190 -3.57 18.83 21.00
CA ASP A 190 -3.35 17.43 20.63
C ASP A 190 -1.88 17.03 20.76
N LEU A 191 -0.96 17.82 20.25
CA LEU A 191 0.47 17.55 20.36
C LEU A 191 0.92 17.46 21.82
N SER A 192 0.42 18.34 22.68
CA SER A 192 0.74 18.30 24.11
C SER A 192 0.24 17.02 24.80
N PHE A 193 -0.88 16.48 24.34
CA PHE A 193 -1.48 15.25 24.86
C PHE A 193 -0.80 14.01 24.27
N TYR A 194 -0.74 13.89 22.93
CA TYR A 194 -0.26 12.70 22.27
C TYR A 194 1.25 12.46 22.42
N LYS A 195 2.07 13.52 22.55
CA LYS A 195 3.50 13.36 22.87
C LYS A 195 3.72 12.63 24.20
N LYS A 196 2.94 12.93 25.21
CA LYS A 196 3.02 12.23 26.51
C LYS A 196 2.56 10.79 26.39
N LEU A 197 1.49 10.56 25.62
CA LEU A 197 0.91 9.25 25.43
C LEU A 197 1.83 8.31 24.62
N ALA A 198 2.48 8.83 23.58
CA ALA A 198 3.41 8.09 22.72
C ALA A 198 4.65 7.53 23.47
N VAL A 199 5.02 8.16 24.59
CA VAL A 199 6.14 7.68 25.44
C VAL A 199 5.71 6.56 26.39
N THR A 200 4.41 6.48 26.72
CA THR A 200 3.90 5.57 27.77
C THR A 200 3.21 4.33 27.23
N MET A 201 2.92 4.28 25.95
CA MET A 201 2.17 3.17 25.32
C MET A 201 3.01 2.45 24.27
N PRO A 202 2.77 1.13 24.05
CA PRO A 202 3.22 0.43 22.85
C PRO A 202 2.71 1.14 21.58
N VAL A 203 3.47 1.07 20.50
CA VAL A 203 3.19 1.84 19.26
C VAL A 203 1.84 1.44 18.66
N GLU A 204 1.54 0.17 18.58
CA GLU A 204 0.24 -0.31 18.06
C GLU A 204 -0.93 0.23 18.87
N ALA A 205 -0.87 0.12 20.18
CA ALA A 205 -1.91 0.61 21.07
C ALA A 205 -2.08 2.14 20.99
N PHE A 206 -0.97 2.86 20.83
CA PHE A 206 -0.96 4.31 20.64
C PHE A 206 -1.65 4.71 19.32
N ILE A 207 -1.28 4.06 18.19
CA ILE A 207 -1.89 4.34 16.88
C ILE A 207 -3.39 4.02 16.90
N ARG A 208 -3.78 2.89 17.45
CA ARG A 208 -5.19 2.49 17.61
C ARG A 208 -5.99 3.51 18.46
N ARG A 209 -5.37 4.04 19.49
CA ARG A 209 -5.94 5.12 20.31
C ARG A 209 -6.13 6.40 19.50
N LEU A 210 -5.11 6.82 18.74
CA LEU A 210 -5.15 8.00 17.87
C LEU A 210 -6.28 7.90 16.83
N ILE A 211 -6.38 6.77 16.14
CA ILE A 211 -7.43 6.49 15.14
C ILE A 211 -8.82 6.64 15.75
N ARG A 212 -9.02 6.08 16.94
CA ARG A 212 -10.30 6.15 17.65
C ARG A 212 -10.64 7.59 18.09
N ASP A 213 -9.71 8.26 18.74
CA ASP A 213 -9.94 9.60 19.29
C ASP A 213 -10.19 10.65 18.19
N LYS A 214 -9.63 10.44 16.99
CA LYS A 214 -9.82 11.29 15.82
C LYS A 214 -10.91 10.79 14.86
N SER A 215 -11.62 9.73 15.22
CA SER A 215 -12.68 9.13 14.41
C SER A 215 -12.25 8.83 12.97
N LEU A 216 -10.98 8.49 12.76
CA LEU A 216 -10.39 8.28 11.43
C LEU A 216 -11.08 7.14 10.67
N PHE A 217 -11.52 6.08 11.34
CA PHE A 217 -12.28 5.02 10.67
C PHE A 217 -13.62 5.49 10.11
N ALA A 218 -14.32 6.39 10.81
CA ALA A 218 -15.57 6.94 10.32
C ALA A 218 -15.33 7.78 9.05
N TYR A 219 -14.28 8.59 9.05
CA TYR A 219 -13.85 9.35 7.87
C TYR A 219 -13.45 8.43 6.71
N ILE A 220 -12.57 7.45 6.94
CA ILE A 220 -12.06 6.53 5.92
C ILE A 220 -13.22 5.75 5.27
N ARG A 221 -14.19 5.29 6.06
CA ARG A 221 -15.38 4.58 5.54
C ARG A 221 -16.30 5.45 4.69
N ALA A 222 -16.29 6.75 4.88
CA ALA A 222 -17.09 7.70 4.09
C ALA A 222 -16.44 8.01 2.71
N LEU A 223 -15.19 7.61 2.50
CA LEU A 223 -14.52 7.72 1.20
C LEU A 223 -14.90 6.57 0.28
N GLY A 224 -14.72 6.76 -1.02
CA GLY A 224 -14.75 5.65 -1.97
C GLY A 224 -13.78 4.54 -1.54
N ASP A 225 -14.13 3.27 -1.76
CA ASP A 225 -13.35 2.09 -1.36
C ASP A 225 -13.05 2.00 0.16
N GLY A 226 -13.95 2.50 0.99
CA GLY A 226 -13.77 2.60 2.44
C GLY A 226 -13.43 1.27 3.11
N GLN A 227 -13.91 0.13 2.59
CA GLN A 227 -13.56 -1.19 3.10
C GLN A 227 -12.08 -1.50 2.87
N GLN A 228 -11.57 -1.34 1.64
CA GLN A 228 -10.17 -1.57 1.31
C GLN A 228 -9.24 -0.65 2.14
N ARG A 229 -9.61 0.62 2.27
CA ARG A 229 -8.86 1.57 3.09
C ARG A 229 -8.82 1.18 4.57
N GLN A 230 -9.91 0.64 5.09
CA GLN A 230 -9.93 0.11 6.45
C GLN A 230 -8.99 -1.10 6.60
N GLU A 231 -8.99 -2.02 5.64
CA GLU A 231 -8.10 -3.18 5.60
C GLU A 231 -6.62 -2.74 5.56
N ASN A 232 -6.31 -1.69 4.80
CA ASN A 232 -4.97 -1.08 4.77
C ASN A 232 -4.56 -0.57 6.16
N VAL A 233 -5.45 0.12 6.87
CA VAL A 233 -5.18 0.60 8.24
C VAL A 233 -5.00 -0.56 9.22
N GLU A 234 -5.79 -1.63 9.13
CA GLU A 234 -5.59 -2.82 9.98
C GLU A 234 -4.26 -3.52 9.67
N THR A 235 -3.86 -3.55 8.39
CA THR A 235 -2.54 -4.05 7.98
C THR A 235 -1.41 -3.21 8.59
N PHE A 236 -1.54 -1.89 8.55
CA PHE A 236 -0.58 -0.97 9.17
C PHE A 236 -0.49 -1.17 10.69
N LEU A 237 -1.62 -1.36 11.37
CA LEU A 237 -1.66 -1.71 12.80
C LEU A 237 -0.97 -3.05 13.09
N SER A 238 -1.13 -4.04 12.21
CA SER A 238 -0.45 -5.33 12.33
C SER A 238 1.07 -5.20 12.22
N ILE A 239 1.56 -4.28 11.36
CA ILE A 239 2.99 -3.96 11.25
C ILE A 239 3.49 -3.33 12.56
N ALA A 240 2.74 -2.39 13.13
CA ALA A 240 3.07 -1.78 14.40
C ALA A 240 3.09 -2.80 15.56
N GLY A 241 2.13 -3.73 15.57
CA GLY A 241 2.09 -4.81 16.57
C GLY A 241 3.30 -5.76 16.46
N ARG A 242 3.72 -6.10 15.23
CA ARG A 242 4.94 -6.90 15.01
C ARG A 242 6.20 -6.15 15.46
N PHE A 243 6.26 -4.85 15.22
CA PHE A 243 7.36 -4.01 15.71
C PHE A 243 7.45 -4.07 17.25
N ASP A 244 6.33 -3.87 17.96
CA ASP A 244 6.28 -3.95 19.42
C ASP A 244 6.68 -5.35 19.94
N GLN A 245 6.17 -6.43 19.33
CA GLN A 245 6.48 -7.82 19.69
C GLN A 245 7.97 -8.16 19.49
N ASN A 246 8.62 -7.58 18.51
CA ASN A 246 10.05 -7.77 18.23
C ASN A 246 10.96 -6.89 19.13
N GLY A 247 10.42 -6.28 20.16
CA GLY A 247 11.18 -5.45 21.11
C GLY A 247 11.44 -4.03 20.61
N GLY A 248 10.74 -3.57 19.59
CA GLY A 248 10.78 -2.18 19.15
C GLY A 248 10.20 -1.24 20.21
N LEU A 249 10.86 -0.12 20.44
CA LEU A 249 10.46 0.83 21.47
C LEU A 249 10.34 2.26 20.94
N GLY A 250 9.16 2.83 21.12
CA GLY A 250 8.90 4.24 20.90
C GLY A 250 8.59 4.61 19.45
N LEU A 251 7.87 5.72 19.30
CA LEU A 251 7.36 6.22 18.04
C LEU A 251 8.45 6.54 17.02
N ALA A 252 9.54 7.21 17.45
CA ALA A 252 10.65 7.57 16.58
C ALA A 252 11.36 6.34 15.97
N ALA A 253 11.48 5.23 16.72
CA ALA A 253 12.07 4.01 16.21
C ALA A 253 11.12 3.30 15.22
N PHE A 254 9.81 3.34 15.48
CA PHE A 254 8.81 2.81 14.56
C PHE A 254 8.80 3.59 13.24
N LEU A 255 8.84 4.92 13.28
CA LEU A 255 8.89 5.74 12.05
C LEU A 255 10.10 5.40 11.19
N ARG A 256 11.27 5.17 11.78
CA ARG A 256 12.47 4.70 11.04
C ARG A 256 12.38 3.26 10.54
N TYR A 257 11.53 2.44 11.16
CA TYR A 257 11.32 1.05 10.74
C TYR A 257 10.42 0.96 9.50
N VAL A 258 9.52 1.92 9.31
CA VAL A 258 8.56 1.95 8.19
C VAL A 258 8.99 2.89 7.04
N ASP A 259 10.05 3.70 7.22
CA ASP A 259 10.66 4.58 6.22
C ASP A 259 11.58 3.77 5.31
#